data_e3c31651c1545e0f11ebcf97f9f26574
#
_entry.id   e3c31651c1545e0f11ebcf97f9f26574
#
_cell.length_a   1.000
_cell.length_b   1.000
_cell.length_c   1.000
_cell.angle_alpha   90.00
_cell.angle_beta   90.00
_cell.angle_gamma   90.00
#
_symmetry.space_group_name_H-M   'P 1'
#
loop_
_entity.id
_entity.type
_entity.pdbx_description
1 polymer ?
#
loop_
_entity_poly.entity_id
_entity_poly.type
_entity_poly.pdbx_seq_one_letter_code
_entity_poly.pdbx_strand_id
1 'polypeptide(L)'
;MKKVLFETHHLYYWPNFLPVVEELLKRENYVINVSMPKRSSSFQENILNNVCSVTGILFITANTEEERINKIIKEDYDIIIVGNVGQLNQIASSDALVVMVYHGIGLKQSYYNDIDERVDIRSVESVARFNELKDYGHGNLALTGFTKLDRLVTLANESINETRTKLQIDPSKKTVLYAPSFYPTSIDRVCPFLPELGQDHNVIIKLHGFSWEQKKYHYQNILCSELSKENENIHLLANEDFDIIPYYLVADILISDISSTIFEFLPRDKPIIQAQCYNLKLKHRIFKRRFWGKMDLERQDSVDFTYQISEPEDLLGMVYYAIDNMDEMSSNRIEASEFYLYETDGKASTRLVDAIENH
;
A
#
# COMPACT_ATOMS: atom_id res chain seq x y z
N MET A 1 29.99 -9.19 -5.24
CA MET A 1 28.68 -8.50 -5.12
C MET A 1 27.62 -9.55 -4.94
N LYS A 2 26.74 -9.40 -3.91
CA LYS A 2 25.62 -10.31 -3.68
C LYS A 2 24.51 -10.06 -4.70
N LYS A 3 23.91 -11.12 -5.23
CA LYS A 3 22.77 -11.03 -6.16
C LYS A 3 21.47 -11.02 -5.38
N VAL A 4 20.63 -10.03 -5.64
CA VAL A 4 19.32 -9.84 -4.96
C VAL A 4 18.19 -9.93 -5.98
N LEU A 5 17.20 -10.76 -5.71
CA LEU A 5 15.97 -10.85 -6.47
C LEU A 5 14.81 -10.23 -5.67
N PHE A 6 14.10 -9.29 -6.27
CA PHE A 6 12.79 -8.85 -5.80
C PHE A 6 11.68 -9.57 -6.58
N GLU A 7 10.97 -10.48 -5.93
CA GLU A 7 9.85 -11.21 -6.53
C GLU A 7 8.54 -10.47 -6.25
N THR A 8 8.05 -9.77 -7.26
CA THR A 8 6.91 -8.85 -7.16
C THR A 8 5.65 -9.49 -7.73
N HIS A 9 4.81 -10.10 -6.90
CA HIS A 9 3.58 -10.77 -7.35
C HIS A 9 2.52 -9.82 -7.90
N HIS A 10 2.54 -8.55 -7.48
CA HIS A 10 1.63 -7.50 -7.92
C HIS A 10 2.37 -6.15 -7.91
N LEU A 11 2.00 -5.27 -8.83
CA LEU A 11 2.60 -3.94 -8.94
C LEU A 11 2.50 -3.13 -7.64
N TYR A 12 1.41 -3.30 -6.86
CA TYR A 12 1.22 -2.59 -5.60
C TYR A 12 2.16 -3.04 -4.45
N TYR A 13 3.01 -4.08 -4.65
CA TYR A 13 4.10 -4.40 -3.73
C TYR A 13 5.31 -3.49 -3.93
N TRP A 14 5.50 -2.99 -5.14
CA TRP A 14 6.69 -2.24 -5.51
C TRP A 14 6.95 -1.00 -4.63
N PRO A 15 5.95 -0.20 -4.22
CA PRO A 15 6.19 0.91 -3.30
C PRO A 15 6.83 0.50 -1.95
N ASN A 16 6.66 -0.75 -1.52
CA ASN A 16 7.33 -1.28 -0.31
C ASN A 16 8.75 -1.75 -0.60
N PHE A 17 9.01 -2.19 -1.82
CA PHE A 17 10.33 -2.67 -2.25
C PHE A 17 11.25 -1.53 -2.67
N LEU A 18 10.72 -0.49 -3.29
CA LEU A 18 11.51 0.60 -3.86
C LEU A 18 12.49 1.24 -2.86
N PRO A 19 12.11 1.61 -1.62
CA PRO A 19 13.07 2.15 -0.65
C PRO A 19 14.18 1.16 -0.27
N VAL A 20 13.88 -0.14 -0.24
CA VAL A 20 14.87 -1.20 0.02
C VAL A 20 15.83 -1.33 -1.17
N VAL A 21 15.32 -1.24 -2.40
CA VAL A 21 16.14 -1.21 -3.62
C VAL A 21 17.08 -0.02 -3.61
N GLU A 22 16.55 1.18 -3.31
CA GLU A 22 17.34 2.42 -3.23
C GLU A 22 18.44 2.32 -2.16
N GLU A 23 18.14 1.72 -1.00
CA GLU A 23 19.12 1.53 0.07
C GLU A 23 20.21 0.51 -0.32
N LEU A 24 19.84 -0.62 -0.94
CA LEU A 24 20.81 -1.61 -1.45
C LEU A 24 21.73 -1.02 -2.52
N LEU A 25 21.20 -0.18 -3.41
CA LEU A 25 21.99 0.50 -4.42
C LEU A 25 23.01 1.47 -3.82
N LYS A 26 22.67 2.17 -2.73
CA LYS A 26 23.61 3.04 -1.98
C LYS A 26 24.77 2.26 -1.37
N ARG A 27 24.54 0.98 -1.00
CA ARG A 27 25.58 0.11 -0.39
C ARG A 27 26.62 -0.41 -1.38
N GLU A 28 26.38 -0.26 -2.70
CA GLU A 28 27.29 -0.60 -3.82
C GLU A 28 27.79 -2.06 -3.90
N ASN A 29 27.31 -2.95 -3.03
CA ASN A 29 27.72 -4.36 -2.92
C ASN A 29 26.71 -5.33 -3.53
N TYR A 30 25.67 -4.84 -4.19
CA TYR A 30 24.54 -5.64 -4.63
C TYR A 30 24.29 -5.50 -6.14
N VAL A 31 23.88 -6.60 -6.76
CA VAL A 31 23.31 -6.64 -8.12
C VAL A 31 21.83 -6.97 -7.96
N ILE A 32 20.95 -6.07 -8.38
CA ILE A 32 19.53 -6.17 -8.13
C ILE A 32 18.80 -6.56 -9.41
N ASN A 33 17.99 -7.60 -9.33
CA ASN A 33 17.07 -8.00 -10.37
C ASN A 33 15.63 -8.02 -9.81
N VAL A 34 14.67 -7.81 -10.71
CA VAL A 34 13.24 -7.81 -10.40
C VAL A 34 12.53 -8.84 -11.26
N SER A 35 11.59 -9.54 -10.70
CA SER A 35 10.78 -10.55 -11.37
C SER A 35 9.31 -10.41 -11.02
N MET A 36 8.44 -10.79 -11.97
CA MET A 36 6.99 -10.84 -11.77
C MET A 36 6.43 -12.14 -12.36
N PRO A 37 5.62 -12.92 -11.60
CA PRO A 37 5.01 -14.15 -12.11
C PRO A 37 4.11 -13.90 -13.32
N LYS A 38 4.13 -14.80 -14.29
CA LYS A 38 3.35 -14.70 -15.54
C LYS A 38 1.83 -14.75 -15.36
N ARG A 39 1.35 -15.10 -14.17
CA ARG A 39 -0.07 -14.96 -13.80
C ARG A 39 -0.51 -13.50 -13.61
N SER A 40 0.44 -12.58 -13.43
CA SER A 40 0.17 -11.15 -13.37
C SER A 40 -0.19 -10.62 -14.76
N SER A 41 -0.90 -9.48 -14.82
CA SER A 41 -1.26 -8.93 -16.12
C SER A 41 -0.04 -8.41 -16.87
N SER A 42 -0.03 -8.53 -18.19
CA SER A 42 1.01 -7.95 -19.04
C SER A 42 1.16 -6.43 -18.85
N PHE A 43 0.09 -5.77 -18.45
CA PHE A 43 0.08 -4.35 -18.13
C PHE A 43 0.97 -4.06 -16.91
N GLN A 44 0.81 -4.80 -15.79
CA GLN A 44 1.66 -4.64 -14.59
C GLN A 44 3.12 -4.94 -14.92
N GLU A 45 3.37 -6.01 -15.68
CA GLU A 45 4.70 -6.40 -16.11
C GLU A 45 5.39 -5.29 -16.91
N ASN A 46 4.68 -4.67 -17.86
CA ASN A 46 5.22 -3.58 -18.67
C ASN A 46 5.53 -2.34 -17.82
N ILE A 47 4.65 -1.95 -16.89
CA ILE A 47 4.92 -0.82 -16.00
C ILE A 47 6.16 -1.09 -15.16
N LEU A 48 6.24 -2.25 -14.52
CA LEU A 48 7.37 -2.58 -13.65
C LEU A 48 8.70 -2.67 -14.45
N ASN A 49 8.66 -3.22 -15.66
CA ASN A 49 9.81 -3.26 -16.55
C ASN A 49 10.29 -1.83 -16.93
N ASN A 50 9.36 -0.91 -17.20
CA ASN A 50 9.70 0.48 -17.47
C ASN A 50 10.32 1.16 -16.23
N VAL A 51 9.78 0.94 -15.05
CA VAL A 51 10.33 1.46 -13.78
C VAL A 51 11.75 0.93 -13.57
N CYS A 52 11.97 -0.36 -13.75
CA CYS A 52 13.28 -0.99 -13.62
C CYS A 52 14.27 -0.42 -14.65
N SER A 53 13.83 -0.21 -15.89
CA SER A 53 14.65 0.36 -16.97
C SER A 53 15.16 1.76 -16.65
N VAL A 54 14.30 2.61 -16.07
CA VAL A 54 14.68 3.99 -15.66
C VAL A 54 15.70 3.98 -14.52
N THR A 55 15.59 3.01 -13.61
CA THR A 55 16.51 2.88 -12.46
C THR A 55 17.78 2.06 -12.76
N GLY A 56 17.94 1.53 -13.98
CA GLY A 56 19.07 0.69 -14.38
C GLY A 56 19.05 -0.71 -13.76
N ILE A 57 17.90 -1.16 -13.23
CA ILE A 57 17.71 -2.48 -12.64
C ILE A 57 17.24 -3.45 -13.72
N LEU A 58 17.75 -4.69 -13.70
CA LEU A 58 17.34 -5.70 -14.65
C LEU A 58 15.99 -6.30 -14.26
N PHE A 59 15.00 -6.19 -15.17
CA PHE A 59 13.75 -6.93 -15.07
C PHE A 59 13.86 -8.26 -15.82
N ILE A 60 13.53 -9.38 -15.16
CA ILE A 60 13.59 -10.72 -15.76
C ILE A 60 12.37 -10.94 -16.65
N THR A 61 12.58 -10.79 -17.96
CA THR A 61 11.56 -11.07 -18.97
C THR A 61 11.56 -12.54 -19.38
N ALA A 62 10.38 -13.12 -19.59
CA ALA A 62 10.19 -14.49 -20.08
C ALA A 62 8.85 -14.62 -20.81
N ASN A 63 8.73 -15.60 -21.71
CA ASN A 63 7.48 -15.87 -22.43
C ASN A 63 6.55 -16.78 -21.61
N THR A 64 7.11 -17.66 -20.78
CA THR A 64 6.37 -18.60 -19.94
C THR A 64 6.85 -18.54 -18.50
N GLU A 65 6.00 -19.02 -17.58
CA GLU A 65 6.36 -19.12 -16.16
C GLU A 65 7.54 -20.08 -15.94
N GLU A 66 7.58 -21.19 -16.66
CA GLU A 66 8.69 -22.14 -16.61
C GLU A 66 10.01 -21.52 -17.06
N GLU A 67 10.01 -20.78 -18.18
CA GLU A 67 11.19 -20.04 -18.63
C GLU A 67 11.66 -19.03 -17.58
N ARG A 68 10.74 -18.31 -16.94
CA ARG A 68 11.03 -17.34 -15.90
C ARG A 68 11.70 -18.01 -14.71
N ILE A 69 11.10 -19.08 -14.19
CA ILE A 69 11.64 -19.84 -13.04
C ILE A 69 13.02 -20.40 -13.38
N ASN A 70 13.22 -20.97 -14.56
CA ASN A 70 14.52 -21.48 -14.99
C ASN A 70 15.59 -20.38 -15.07
N LYS A 71 15.25 -19.17 -15.51
CA LYS A 71 16.15 -18.02 -15.49
C LYS A 71 16.53 -17.63 -14.07
N ILE A 72 15.56 -17.58 -13.13
CA ILE A 72 15.80 -17.27 -11.73
C ILE A 72 16.75 -18.31 -11.10
N ILE A 73 16.45 -19.59 -11.26
CA ILE A 73 17.28 -20.69 -10.72
C ILE A 73 18.72 -20.62 -11.26
N LYS A 74 18.85 -20.35 -12.56
CA LYS A 74 20.18 -20.28 -13.21
C LYS A 74 21.03 -19.12 -12.69
N GLU A 75 20.40 -18.00 -12.30
CA GLU A 75 21.12 -16.85 -11.75
C GLU A 75 21.65 -17.09 -10.36
N ASP A 76 21.03 -18.01 -9.59
CA ASP A 76 21.44 -18.39 -8.23
C ASP A 76 21.63 -17.17 -7.32
N TYR A 77 20.49 -16.69 -6.76
CA TYR A 77 20.45 -15.47 -5.97
C TYR A 77 20.88 -15.74 -4.52
N ASP A 78 21.72 -14.86 -4.00
CA ASP A 78 22.13 -14.87 -2.58
C ASP A 78 20.97 -14.43 -1.65
N ILE A 79 20.10 -13.51 -2.16
CA ILE A 79 19.01 -12.93 -1.39
C ILE A 79 17.74 -12.86 -2.26
N ILE A 80 16.61 -13.29 -1.72
CA ILE A 80 15.30 -13.21 -2.38
C ILE A 80 14.34 -12.44 -1.49
N ILE A 81 13.85 -11.29 -1.96
CA ILE A 81 12.91 -10.43 -1.24
C ILE A 81 11.51 -10.62 -1.84
N VAL A 82 10.55 -10.95 -0.98
CA VAL A 82 9.17 -11.29 -1.36
C VAL A 82 8.16 -10.48 -0.55
N GLY A 83 6.97 -10.24 -1.14
CA GLY A 83 5.82 -9.65 -0.45
C GLY A 83 4.78 -10.68 0.02
N ASN A 84 4.93 -11.93 -0.38
CA ASN A 84 4.22 -13.11 0.09
C ASN A 84 5.01 -14.37 -0.30
N VAL A 85 4.70 -15.52 0.31
CA VAL A 85 5.44 -16.77 0.03
C VAL A 85 5.25 -17.30 -1.40
N GLY A 86 4.09 -17.11 -1.99
CA GLY A 86 3.81 -17.39 -3.41
C GLY A 86 4.44 -18.67 -3.96
N GLN A 87 5.44 -18.51 -4.85
CA GLN A 87 6.20 -19.59 -5.49
C GLN A 87 7.60 -19.77 -4.90
N LEU A 88 7.83 -19.31 -3.69
CA LEU A 88 9.14 -19.27 -3.04
C LEU A 88 9.90 -20.59 -3.14
N ASN A 89 9.22 -21.72 -2.88
CA ASN A 89 9.82 -23.07 -2.96
C ASN A 89 10.28 -23.48 -4.38
N GLN A 90 9.88 -22.76 -5.42
CA GLN A 90 10.29 -23.02 -6.79
C GLN A 90 11.48 -22.18 -7.24
N ILE A 91 11.69 -21.02 -6.59
CA ILE A 91 12.69 -20.01 -7.02
C ILE A 91 13.86 -19.85 -6.05
N ALA A 92 13.70 -20.23 -4.79
CA ALA A 92 14.75 -20.08 -3.78
C ALA A 92 15.57 -21.37 -3.65
N SER A 93 16.90 -21.24 -3.81
CA SER A 93 17.85 -22.30 -3.45
C SER A 93 17.89 -22.47 -1.91
N SER A 94 18.43 -23.60 -1.41
CA SER A 94 18.58 -23.84 0.03
C SER A 94 19.43 -22.78 0.73
N ASP A 95 20.37 -22.20 0.00
CA ASP A 95 21.41 -21.30 0.54
C ASP A 95 21.02 -19.82 0.40
N ALA A 96 19.98 -19.50 -0.36
CA ALA A 96 19.50 -18.13 -0.51
C ALA A 96 18.84 -17.61 0.78
N LEU A 97 19.19 -16.42 1.21
CA LEU A 97 18.50 -15.70 2.29
C LEU A 97 17.14 -15.19 1.79
N VAL A 98 16.06 -15.60 2.43
CA VAL A 98 14.71 -15.19 2.06
C VAL A 98 14.18 -14.14 3.03
N VAL A 99 13.81 -12.98 2.50
CA VAL A 99 13.33 -11.83 3.25
C VAL A 99 11.89 -11.51 2.85
N MET A 100 10.99 -11.45 3.82
CA MET A 100 9.60 -11.03 3.59
C MET A 100 9.42 -9.58 4.01
N VAL A 101 8.87 -8.79 3.08
CA VAL A 101 8.44 -7.40 3.28
C VAL A 101 6.93 -7.34 3.08
N TYR A 102 6.18 -7.12 4.13
CA TYR A 102 4.72 -7.02 4.03
C TYR A 102 4.30 -5.78 3.22
N HIS A 103 3.21 -5.92 2.45
CA HIS A 103 2.75 -4.89 1.52
C HIS A 103 1.57 -4.05 2.03
N GLY A 104 1.16 -4.24 3.28
CA GLY A 104 0.09 -3.48 3.92
C GLY A 104 0.05 -3.71 5.42
N ILE A 105 -0.43 -2.72 6.16
CA ILE A 105 -0.69 -2.79 7.58
C ILE A 105 -2.07 -3.42 7.76
N GLY A 106 -2.10 -4.63 8.33
CA GLY A 106 -3.23 -5.52 8.14
C GLY A 106 -4.44 -5.29 9.04
N LEU A 107 -5.61 -5.18 8.40
CA LEU A 107 -6.93 -5.45 8.98
C LEU A 107 -7.43 -6.87 8.61
N LYS A 108 -6.52 -7.77 8.20
CA LYS A 108 -6.84 -9.14 7.77
C LYS A 108 -6.01 -10.15 8.53
N GLN A 109 -6.66 -11.21 9.01
CA GLN A 109 -6.00 -12.31 9.71
C GLN A 109 -4.98 -13.08 8.87
N SER A 110 -5.03 -12.96 7.53
CA SER A 110 -4.09 -13.65 6.64
C SER A 110 -2.61 -13.32 6.91
N TYR A 111 -2.31 -12.14 7.43
CA TYR A 111 -0.93 -11.74 7.77
C TYR A 111 -0.33 -12.52 8.94
N TYR A 112 -1.16 -13.07 9.84
CA TYR A 112 -0.71 -13.89 10.97
C TYR A 112 -0.52 -15.35 10.59
N ASN A 113 -1.27 -15.82 9.59
CA ASN A 113 -1.31 -17.22 9.19
C ASN A 113 -0.35 -17.56 8.05
N ASP A 114 0.29 -16.56 7.44
CA ASP A 114 1.26 -16.75 6.34
C ASP A 114 2.63 -17.12 6.92
N ILE A 115 2.69 -18.29 7.55
CA ILE A 115 3.90 -18.87 8.16
C ILE A 115 4.52 -19.80 7.13
N ASP A 116 5.71 -19.46 6.65
CA ASP A 116 6.55 -20.35 5.86
C ASP A 116 7.93 -20.41 6.50
N GLU A 117 8.38 -21.62 6.83
CA GLU A 117 9.67 -21.87 7.45
C GLU A 117 10.85 -21.43 6.58
N ARG A 118 10.61 -21.29 5.27
CA ARG A 118 11.63 -20.85 4.31
C ARG A 118 11.95 -19.35 4.39
N VAL A 119 11.15 -18.57 5.11
CA VAL A 119 11.41 -17.14 5.30
C VAL A 119 12.36 -16.94 6.47
N ASP A 120 13.56 -16.45 6.19
CA ASP A 120 14.64 -16.25 7.17
C ASP A 120 14.53 -14.93 7.94
N ILE A 121 14.01 -13.87 7.29
CA ILE A 121 13.78 -12.54 7.91
C ILE A 121 12.39 -12.04 7.54
N ARG A 122 11.61 -11.58 8.54
CA ARG A 122 10.34 -10.88 8.35
C ARG A 122 10.46 -9.44 8.81
N SER A 123 10.34 -8.51 7.87
CA SER A 123 10.29 -7.07 8.15
C SER A 123 8.96 -6.73 8.80
N VAL A 124 8.98 -6.16 10.00
CA VAL A 124 7.78 -5.88 10.80
C VAL A 124 7.63 -4.38 11.03
N GLU A 125 6.41 -3.88 10.84
CA GLU A 125 6.09 -2.46 10.81
C GLU A 125 5.90 -1.81 12.18
N SER A 126 5.65 -2.59 13.26
CA SER A 126 5.39 -2.03 14.59
C SER A 126 5.78 -2.98 15.72
N VAL A 127 6.00 -2.43 16.92
CA VAL A 127 6.25 -3.21 18.13
C VAL A 127 5.05 -4.11 18.48
N ALA A 128 3.83 -3.59 18.31
CA ALA A 128 2.60 -4.35 18.54
C ALA A 128 2.56 -5.59 17.64
N ARG A 129 2.78 -5.41 16.33
CA ARG A 129 2.81 -6.51 15.36
C ARG A 129 3.96 -7.49 15.65
N PHE A 130 5.13 -6.98 16.04
CA PHE A 130 6.26 -7.82 16.40
C PHE A 130 5.92 -8.77 17.55
N ASN A 131 5.30 -8.25 18.61
CA ASN A 131 4.87 -9.05 19.77
C ASN A 131 3.77 -10.05 19.38
N GLU A 132 2.76 -9.63 18.63
CA GLU A 132 1.71 -10.51 18.14
C GLU A 132 2.28 -11.68 17.31
N LEU A 133 3.14 -11.42 16.35
CA LEU A 133 3.75 -12.47 15.53
C LEU A 133 4.64 -13.40 16.37
N LYS A 134 5.34 -12.87 17.36
CA LYS A 134 6.14 -13.67 18.30
C LYS A 134 5.26 -14.61 19.12
N ASP A 135 4.09 -14.14 19.58
CA ASP A 135 3.13 -14.95 20.33
C ASP A 135 2.51 -16.05 19.45
N TYR A 136 2.41 -15.82 18.13
CA TYR A 136 2.03 -16.84 17.13
C TYR A 136 3.17 -17.83 16.79
N GLY A 137 4.36 -17.66 17.39
CA GLY A 137 5.49 -18.59 17.25
C GLY A 137 6.48 -18.23 16.14
N HIS A 138 6.40 -17.05 15.55
CA HIS A 138 7.40 -16.59 14.59
C HIS A 138 8.68 -16.16 15.31
N GLY A 139 9.83 -16.70 14.91
CA GLY A 139 11.14 -16.41 15.52
C GLY A 139 12.07 -15.51 14.70
N ASN A 140 11.74 -15.27 13.42
CA ASN A 140 12.59 -14.62 12.42
C ASN A 140 12.14 -13.19 12.13
N LEU A 141 11.83 -12.42 13.17
CA LEU A 141 11.25 -11.08 13.10
C LEU A 141 12.34 -10.00 13.16
N ALA A 142 12.31 -9.05 12.25
CA ALA A 142 13.10 -7.82 12.29
C ALA A 142 12.16 -6.62 12.43
N LEU A 143 12.26 -5.89 13.54
CA LEU A 143 11.51 -4.66 13.76
C LEU A 143 12.15 -3.53 12.96
N THR A 144 11.62 -3.26 11.78
CA THR A 144 12.22 -2.32 10.81
C THR A 144 11.43 -1.04 10.66
N GLY A 145 10.13 -1.10 10.86
CA GLY A 145 9.16 -0.11 10.38
C GLY A 145 8.61 -0.48 9.00
N PHE A 146 7.71 0.34 8.48
CA PHE A 146 7.05 0.09 7.19
C PHE A 146 7.79 0.79 6.06
N THR A 147 8.56 0.04 5.27
CA THR A 147 9.52 0.57 4.28
C THR A 147 8.92 1.55 3.29
N LYS A 148 7.68 1.34 2.85
CA LYS A 148 6.94 2.26 1.96
C LYS A 148 6.91 3.69 2.49
N LEU A 149 6.81 3.88 3.81
CA LEU A 149 6.68 5.18 4.45
C LEU A 149 7.99 5.97 4.52
N ASP A 150 9.15 5.35 4.24
CA ASP A 150 10.42 6.07 4.13
C ASP A 150 10.31 7.23 3.15
N ARG A 151 9.53 7.05 2.08
CA ARG A 151 9.33 8.06 1.05
C ARG A 151 8.48 9.25 1.47
N LEU A 152 7.75 9.18 2.58
CA LEU A 152 7.10 10.37 3.17
C LEU A 152 8.13 11.41 3.63
N VAL A 153 9.31 10.94 4.03
CA VAL A 153 10.41 11.79 4.53
C VAL A 153 11.42 12.10 3.42
N THR A 154 11.67 11.15 2.52
CA THR A 154 12.77 11.25 1.55
C THR A 154 12.37 11.88 0.21
N LEU A 155 11.06 11.96 -0.10
CA LEU A 155 10.61 12.63 -1.33
C LEU A 155 10.91 14.14 -1.28
N ALA A 156 11.58 14.62 -2.31
CA ALA A 156 11.91 16.03 -2.45
C ALA A 156 10.66 16.91 -2.64
N ASN A 157 10.75 18.18 -2.22
CA ASN A 157 9.67 19.15 -2.42
C ASN A 157 9.31 19.37 -3.89
N GLU A 158 10.29 19.21 -4.80
CA GLU A 158 10.09 19.26 -6.24
C GLU A 158 9.07 18.21 -6.69
N SER A 159 9.17 16.97 -6.21
CA SER A 159 8.22 15.89 -6.54
C SER A 159 6.80 16.18 -6.04
N ILE A 160 6.67 16.87 -4.90
CA ILE A 160 5.36 17.33 -4.40
C ILE A 160 4.77 18.38 -5.33
N ASN A 161 5.59 19.35 -5.78
CA ASN A 161 5.17 20.39 -6.70
C ASN A 161 4.82 19.82 -8.09
N GLU A 162 5.60 18.85 -8.57
CA GLU A 162 5.30 18.12 -9.81
C GLU A 162 3.95 17.40 -9.72
N THR A 163 3.65 16.76 -8.57
CA THR A 163 2.38 16.09 -8.33
C THR A 163 1.21 17.09 -8.38
N ARG A 164 1.36 18.25 -7.72
CA ARG A 164 0.36 19.33 -7.77
C ARG A 164 0.13 19.85 -9.19
N THR A 165 1.22 20.07 -9.92
CA THR A 165 1.17 20.56 -11.31
C THR A 165 0.54 19.52 -12.23
N LYS A 166 0.93 18.26 -12.14
CA LYS A 166 0.37 17.14 -12.92
C LYS A 166 -1.13 17.04 -12.78
N LEU A 167 -1.63 17.21 -11.56
CA LEU A 167 -3.06 17.13 -11.25
C LEU A 167 -3.77 18.49 -11.36
N GLN A 168 -3.08 19.57 -11.73
CA GLN A 168 -3.66 20.91 -11.82
C GLN A 168 -4.42 21.33 -10.54
N ILE A 169 -3.86 20.96 -9.37
CA ILE A 169 -4.46 21.24 -8.06
C ILE A 169 -4.60 22.75 -7.86
N ASP A 170 -5.81 23.24 -7.60
CA ASP A 170 -6.07 24.63 -7.22
C ASP A 170 -5.49 24.90 -5.82
N PRO A 171 -4.47 25.77 -5.70
CA PRO A 171 -3.81 26.04 -4.41
C PRO A 171 -4.70 26.78 -3.40
N SER A 172 -5.82 27.34 -3.85
CA SER A 172 -6.79 28.03 -2.97
C SER A 172 -7.75 27.05 -2.28
N LYS A 173 -7.82 25.80 -2.75
CA LYS A 173 -8.72 24.75 -2.24
C LYS A 173 -7.96 23.70 -1.45
N LYS A 174 -8.58 23.14 -0.41
CA LYS A 174 -8.07 21.96 0.28
C LYS A 174 -8.11 20.74 -0.61
N THR A 175 -7.18 19.82 -0.41
CA THR A 175 -7.08 18.60 -1.20
C THR A 175 -7.56 17.39 -0.40
N VAL A 176 -8.59 16.73 -0.89
CA VAL A 176 -9.18 15.51 -0.34
C VAL A 176 -8.66 14.32 -1.14
N LEU A 177 -8.04 13.35 -0.48
CA LEU A 177 -7.65 12.08 -1.08
C LEU A 177 -8.69 11.01 -0.73
N TYR A 178 -9.40 10.47 -1.73
CA TYR A 178 -10.27 9.32 -1.57
C TYR A 178 -9.55 8.05 -2.03
N ALA A 179 -9.18 7.18 -1.06
CA ALA A 179 -8.41 5.96 -1.32
C ALA A 179 -9.10 4.71 -0.74
N PRO A 180 -10.22 4.26 -1.34
CA PRO A 180 -10.99 3.12 -0.87
C PRO A 180 -10.33 1.78 -1.21
N SER A 181 -10.71 0.72 -0.48
CA SER A 181 -10.42 -0.65 -0.87
C SER A 181 -11.30 -1.08 -2.06
N PHE A 182 -10.92 -2.21 -2.70
CA PHE A 182 -11.72 -2.78 -3.79
C PHE A 182 -12.92 -3.60 -3.30
N TYR A 183 -12.81 -4.22 -2.10
CA TYR A 183 -13.89 -4.99 -1.48
C TYR A 183 -13.53 -5.49 -0.06
N PRO A 184 -14.43 -5.31 0.95
CA PRO A 184 -15.62 -4.48 0.89
C PRO A 184 -15.25 -3.03 0.57
N THR A 185 -16.17 -2.25 0.03
CA THR A 185 -15.84 -0.90 -0.43
C THR A 185 -16.99 0.08 -0.20
N SER A 186 -16.63 1.33 0.00
CA SER A 186 -17.54 2.47 0.09
C SER A 186 -17.83 3.14 -1.27
N ILE A 187 -17.14 2.73 -2.36
CA ILE A 187 -17.16 3.41 -3.67
C ILE A 187 -18.58 3.72 -4.15
N ASP A 188 -19.45 2.69 -4.20
CA ASP A 188 -20.83 2.85 -4.69
C ASP A 188 -21.66 3.86 -3.88
N ARG A 189 -21.29 4.07 -2.61
CA ARG A 189 -22.04 4.91 -1.67
C ARG A 189 -21.45 6.32 -1.59
N VAL A 190 -20.13 6.46 -1.66
CA VAL A 190 -19.39 7.73 -1.55
C VAL A 190 -19.34 8.50 -2.88
N CYS A 191 -19.13 7.82 -4.01
CA CYS A 191 -18.98 8.45 -5.31
C CYS A 191 -20.10 9.45 -5.69
N PRO A 192 -21.39 9.22 -5.37
CA PRO A 192 -22.45 10.19 -5.68
C PRO A 192 -22.29 11.57 -5.01
N PHE A 193 -21.52 11.65 -3.93
CA PHE A 193 -21.30 12.91 -3.17
C PHE A 193 -20.01 13.63 -3.57
N LEU A 194 -19.11 12.98 -4.32
CA LEU A 194 -17.85 13.60 -4.74
C LEU A 194 -18.02 14.82 -5.66
N PRO A 195 -19.04 14.91 -6.57
CA PRO A 195 -19.26 16.11 -7.37
C PRO A 195 -19.54 17.37 -6.53
N GLU A 196 -20.32 17.25 -5.47
CA GLU A 196 -20.59 18.36 -4.56
C GLU A 196 -19.32 18.74 -3.78
N LEU A 197 -18.58 17.75 -3.29
CA LEU A 197 -17.29 17.96 -2.62
C LEU A 197 -16.28 18.67 -3.53
N GLY A 198 -16.24 18.35 -4.83
CA GLY A 198 -15.36 18.94 -5.82
C GLY A 198 -15.65 20.42 -6.13
N GLN A 199 -16.80 20.97 -5.70
CA GLN A 199 -17.09 22.39 -5.88
C GLN A 199 -16.12 23.26 -5.04
N ASP A 200 -15.83 22.83 -3.81
CA ASP A 200 -15.02 23.60 -2.85
C ASP A 200 -13.64 22.99 -2.59
N HIS A 201 -13.37 21.78 -3.07
CA HIS A 201 -12.13 21.04 -2.81
C HIS A 201 -11.53 20.44 -4.10
N ASN A 202 -10.21 20.22 -4.09
CA ASN A 202 -9.60 19.30 -5.02
C ASN A 202 -9.85 17.87 -4.50
N VAL A 203 -10.35 16.98 -5.34
CA VAL A 203 -10.62 15.57 -4.98
C VAL A 203 -9.71 14.66 -5.80
N ILE A 204 -8.85 13.91 -5.15
CA ILE A 204 -8.00 12.89 -5.78
C ILE A 204 -8.60 11.53 -5.47
N ILE A 205 -8.90 10.74 -6.50
CA ILE A 205 -9.39 9.36 -6.35
C ILE A 205 -8.26 8.40 -6.67
N LYS A 206 -7.85 7.59 -5.69
CA LYS A 206 -6.84 6.53 -5.85
C LYS A 206 -7.49 5.17 -5.68
N LEU A 207 -7.85 4.53 -6.77
CA LEU A 207 -8.41 3.18 -6.74
C LEU A 207 -7.33 2.13 -6.45
N HIS A 208 -7.74 1.03 -5.82
CA HIS A 208 -6.91 -0.17 -5.70
C HIS A 208 -6.68 -0.80 -7.09
N GLY A 209 -5.50 -1.36 -7.37
CA GLY A 209 -5.16 -1.98 -8.65
C GLY A 209 -6.19 -3.02 -9.15
N PHE A 210 -6.83 -3.76 -8.24
CA PHE A 210 -7.88 -4.72 -8.61
C PHE A 210 -9.15 -4.08 -9.17
N SER A 211 -9.41 -2.80 -8.91
CA SER A 211 -10.52 -2.06 -9.54
C SER A 211 -10.26 -1.78 -11.03
N TRP A 212 -9.00 -1.80 -11.44
CA TRP A 212 -8.58 -1.67 -12.83
C TRP A 212 -8.53 -3.02 -13.55
N GLU A 213 -8.04 -4.06 -12.90
CA GLU A 213 -7.62 -5.30 -13.55
C GLU A 213 -8.62 -6.44 -13.44
N GLN A 214 -9.35 -6.52 -12.31
CA GLN A 214 -10.29 -7.60 -12.12
C GLN A 214 -11.66 -7.27 -12.69
N LYS A 215 -12.10 -8.03 -13.71
CA LYS A 215 -13.40 -7.87 -14.39
C LYS A 215 -14.57 -7.60 -13.44
N LYS A 216 -14.59 -8.27 -12.28
CA LYS A 216 -15.69 -8.15 -11.28
C LYS A 216 -15.71 -6.80 -10.54
N TYR A 217 -14.63 -6.02 -10.60
CA TYR A 217 -14.47 -4.72 -9.93
C TYR A 217 -14.26 -3.57 -10.92
N HIS A 218 -14.17 -3.88 -12.22
CA HIS A 218 -13.90 -2.90 -13.27
C HIS A 218 -14.96 -1.77 -13.35
N TYR A 219 -16.18 -2.04 -12.90
CA TYR A 219 -17.23 -1.02 -12.80
C TYR A 219 -16.84 0.17 -11.90
N GLN A 220 -15.98 -0.04 -10.90
CA GLN A 220 -15.49 1.00 -10.00
C GLN A 220 -14.64 2.03 -10.76
N ASN A 221 -13.77 1.54 -11.63
CA ASN A 221 -12.99 2.40 -12.51
C ASN A 221 -13.90 3.18 -13.48
N ILE A 222 -14.89 2.53 -14.10
CA ILE A 222 -15.82 3.21 -15.01
C ILE A 222 -16.54 4.34 -14.28
N LEU A 223 -17.12 4.06 -13.12
CA LEU A 223 -17.83 5.05 -12.29
C LEU A 223 -16.95 6.26 -11.96
N CYS A 224 -15.73 6.02 -11.45
CA CYS A 224 -14.82 7.10 -11.08
C CYS A 224 -14.27 7.85 -12.31
N SER A 225 -14.12 7.19 -13.46
CA SER A 225 -13.70 7.83 -14.71
C SER A 225 -14.78 8.79 -15.26
N GLU A 226 -16.05 8.43 -15.14
CA GLU A 226 -17.16 9.30 -15.50
C GLU A 226 -17.20 10.54 -14.62
N LEU A 227 -17.08 10.35 -13.29
CA LEU A 227 -17.03 11.47 -12.35
C LEU A 227 -15.88 12.45 -12.65
N SER A 228 -14.68 11.93 -12.91
CA SER A 228 -13.51 12.76 -13.20
C SER A 228 -13.63 13.52 -14.53
N LYS A 229 -14.32 12.97 -15.53
CA LYS A 229 -14.56 13.65 -16.81
C LYS A 229 -15.56 14.78 -16.70
N GLU A 230 -16.53 14.65 -15.82
CA GLU A 230 -17.62 15.62 -15.66
C GLU A 230 -17.29 16.74 -14.66
N ASN A 231 -16.20 16.60 -13.89
CA ASN A 231 -15.85 17.52 -12.80
C ASN A 231 -14.35 17.87 -12.84
N GLU A 232 -14.01 19.10 -13.11
CA GLU A 232 -12.62 19.59 -13.27
C GLU A 232 -11.76 19.42 -12.01
N ASN A 233 -12.36 19.48 -10.82
CA ASN A 233 -11.65 19.33 -9.53
C ASN A 233 -11.62 17.90 -9.02
N ILE A 234 -12.09 16.91 -9.80
CA ILE A 234 -12.02 15.48 -9.45
C ILE A 234 -10.99 14.78 -10.35
N HIS A 235 -9.93 14.29 -9.76
CA HIS A 235 -8.79 13.70 -10.45
C HIS A 235 -8.71 12.19 -10.15
N LEU A 236 -9.14 11.35 -11.11
CA LEU A 236 -8.90 9.92 -11.01
C LEU A 236 -7.48 9.60 -11.43
N LEU A 237 -6.70 9.02 -10.50
CA LEU A 237 -5.35 8.56 -10.80
C LEU A 237 -5.38 7.34 -11.71
N ALA A 238 -4.52 7.33 -12.71
CA ALA A 238 -4.36 6.19 -13.62
C ALA A 238 -3.81 4.95 -12.87
N ASN A 239 -3.94 3.77 -13.48
CA ASN A 239 -3.42 2.53 -12.87
C ASN A 239 -1.88 2.54 -12.78
N GLU A 240 -1.23 3.30 -13.66
CA GLU A 240 0.22 3.55 -13.67
C GLU A 240 0.69 4.36 -12.46
N ASP A 241 -0.18 5.16 -11.86
CA ASP A 241 0.07 5.90 -10.63
C ASP A 241 -0.11 4.98 -9.40
N PHE A 242 0.60 3.84 -9.38
CA PHE A 242 0.44 2.81 -8.35
C PHE A 242 0.99 3.20 -6.98
N ASP A 243 1.95 4.14 -6.91
CA ASP A 243 2.48 4.68 -5.66
C ASP A 243 1.57 5.77 -5.09
N ILE A 244 1.09 5.58 -3.87
CA ILE A 244 0.19 6.52 -3.20
C ILE A 244 0.94 7.63 -2.44
N ILE A 245 2.22 7.47 -2.15
CA ILE A 245 2.98 8.38 -1.27
C ILE A 245 2.97 9.84 -1.76
N PRO A 246 3.19 10.16 -3.05
CA PRO A 246 3.12 11.55 -3.52
C PRO A 246 1.76 12.21 -3.23
N TYR A 247 0.69 11.42 -3.26
CA TYR A 247 -0.68 11.89 -3.02
C TYR A 247 -0.98 12.07 -1.53
N TYR A 248 -0.37 11.27 -0.63
CA TYR A 248 -0.40 11.54 0.80
C TYR A 248 0.24 12.88 1.14
N LEU A 249 1.33 13.25 0.45
CA LEU A 249 2.06 14.50 0.69
C LEU A 249 1.29 15.75 0.26
N VAL A 250 0.40 15.66 -0.73
CA VAL A 250 -0.42 16.78 -1.20
C VAL A 250 -1.81 16.85 -0.55
N ALA A 251 -2.26 15.77 0.10
CA ALA A 251 -3.57 15.71 0.73
C ALA A 251 -3.63 16.46 2.06
N ASP A 252 -4.70 17.20 2.28
CA ASP A 252 -5.06 17.81 3.56
C ASP A 252 -5.92 16.88 4.41
N ILE A 253 -6.66 15.95 3.79
CA ILE A 253 -7.54 14.99 4.43
C ILE A 253 -7.61 13.69 3.62
N LEU A 254 -7.71 12.56 4.31
CA LEU A 254 -7.93 11.23 3.71
C LEU A 254 -9.36 10.77 3.95
N ILE A 255 -10.04 10.31 2.90
CA ILE A 255 -11.24 9.48 3.01
C ILE A 255 -10.87 8.07 2.58
N SER A 256 -11.16 7.08 3.41
CA SER A 256 -10.91 5.67 3.10
C SER A 256 -11.97 4.77 3.73
N ASP A 257 -11.79 3.46 3.62
CA ASP A 257 -12.69 2.46 4.21
C ASP A 257 -11.88 1.37 4.95
N ILE A 258 -12.13 0.09 4.74
CA ILE A 258 -11.33 -1.01 5.32
C ILE A 258 -10.03 -1.18 4.50
N SER A 259 -9.10 -0.26 4.69
CA SER A 259 -7.85 -0.19 3.94
C SER A 259 -6.67 0.12 4.86
N SER A 260 -5.50 -0.40 4.54
CA SER A 260 -4.25 -0.04 5.22
C SER A 260 -3.89 1.45 5.11
N THR A 261 -4.49 2.15 4.15
CA THR A 261 -4.25 3.59 3.92
C THR A 261 -4.54 4.46 5.15
N ILE A 262 -5.50 4.07 6.02
CA ILE A 262 -5.79 4.81 7.25
C ILE A 262 -4.61 4.79 8.24
N PHE A 263 -3.85 3.69 8.28
CA PHE A 263 -2.62 3.59 9.10
C PHE A 263 -1.42 4.22 8.40
N GLU A 264 -1.31 4.05 7.10
CA GLU A 264 -0.21 4.61 6.30
C GLU A 264 -0.21 6.13 6.27
N PHE A 265 -1.38 6.76 6.47
CA PHE A 265 -1.54 8.22 6.49
C PHE A 265 -1.26 8.85 7.86
N LEU A 266 -1.21 8.07 8.95
CA LEU A 266 -0.99 8.56 10.32
C LEU A 266 0.23 9.49 10.48
N PRO A 267 1.40 9.22 9.84
CA PRO A 267 2.57 10.11 9.98
C PRO A 267 2.36 11.51 9.42
N ARG A 268 1.28 11.73 8.67
CA ARG A 268 0.91 13.06 8.16
C ARG A 268 0.24 13.94 9.21
N ASP A 269 -0.25 13.36 10.28
CA ASP A 269 -1.09 14.01 11.30
C ASP A 269 -2.20 14.89 10.69
N LYS A 270 -2.86 14.38 9.67
CA LYS A 270 -3.99 15.03 8.99
C LYS A 270 -5.27 14.24 9.24
N PRO A 271 -6.46 14.88 9.20
CA PRO A 271 -7.72 14.20 9.41
C PRO A 271 -7.93 12.99 8.49
N ILE A 272 -8.52 11.95 9.05
CA ILE A 272 -8.89 10.73 8.34
C ILE A 272 -10.38 10.49 8.55
N ILE A 273 -11.14 10.31 7.47
CA ILE A 273 -12.53 9.89 7.51
C ILE A 273 -12.62 8.44 7.07
N GLN A 274 -13.13 7.58 7.94
CA GLN A 274 -13.41 6.20 7.63
C GLN A 274 -14.87 6.02 7.21
N ALA A 275 -15.11 5.80 5.93
CA ALA A 275 -16.43 5.54 5.37
C ALA A 275 -16.82 4.07 5.58
N GLN A 276 -17.63 3.80 6.61
CA GLN A 276 -18.12 2.45 6.94
C GLN A 276 -19.41 2.07 6.19
N CYS A 277 -19.80 2.84 5.19
CA CYS A 277 -20.98 2.63 4.37
C CYS A 277 -20.73 1.66 3.20
N TYR A 278 -20.51 0.37 3.50
CA TYR A 278 -20.11 -0.64 2.52
C TYR A 278 -21.27 -1.21 1.72
N ASN A 279 -21.05 -1.37 0.40
CA ASN A 279 -21.95 -2.15 -0.44
C ASN A 279 -21.51 -3.62 -0.48
N LEU A 280 -22.14 -4.47 0.36
CA LEU A 280 -21.81 -5.89 0.44
C LEU A 280 -22.59 -6.72 -0.58
N LYS A 281 -21.93 -7.71 -1.22
CA LYS A 281 -22.58 -8.72 -2.07
C LYS A 281 -23.65 -9.49 -1.29
N LEU A 282 -24.75 -9.90 -1.96
CA LEU A 282 -25.89 -10.56 -1.33
C LEU A 282 -25.49 -11.72 -0.41
N LYS A 283 -24.58 -12.60 -0.86
CA LYS A 283 -24.06 -13.71 -0.06
C LYS A 283 -23.39 -13.27 1.24
N HIS A 284 -22.73 -12.10 1.26
CA HIS A 284 -22.04 -11.54 2.42
C HIS A 284 -23.00 -10.78 3.34
N ARG A 285 -24.12 -10.29 2.80
CA ARG A 285 -25.24 -9.75 3.61
C ARG A 285 -25.95 -10.87 4.37
N ILE A 286 -26.11 -12.06 3.74
CA ILE A 286 -26.75 -13.23 4.36
C ILE A 286 -25.81 -13.88 5.38
N PHE A 287 -24.55 -14.10 5.03
CA PHE A 287 -23.56 -14.78 5.87
C PHE A 287 -22.58 -13.78 6.52
N LYS A 288 -23.11 -12.71 7.11
CA LYS A 288 -22.31 -11.61 7.72
C LYS A 288 -21.23 -12.12 8.68
N ARG A 289 -21.59 -13.03 9.63
CA ARG A 289 -20.63 -13.55 10.61
C ARG A 289 -19.44 -14.26 9.97
N ARG A 290 -19.66 -15.06 8.91
CA ARG A 290 -18.57 -15.75 8.19
C ARG A 290 -17.71 -14.80 7.38
N PHE A 291 -18.30 -13.72 6.88
CA PHE A 291 -17.57 -12.69 6.12
C PHE A 291 -16.68 -11.87 7.04
N TRP A 292 -17.26 -11.31 8.10
CA TRP A 292 -16.53 -10.49 9.08
C TRP A 292 -15.50 -11.29 9.87
N GLY A 293 -15.71 -12.58 10.13
CA GLY A 293 -14.74 -13.47 10.77
C GLY A 293 -13.43 -13.69 9.98
N LYS A 294 -13.29 -13.13 8.77
CA LYS A 294 -12.04 -13.08 8.01
C LYS A 294 -11.29 -11.77 8.17
N MET A 295 -11.91 -10.80 8.78
CA MET A 295 -11.33 -9.50 9.12
C MET A 295 -10.79 -9.55 10.54
N ASP A 296 -9.79 -8.75 10.80
CA ASP A 296 -9.32 -8.48 12.15
C ASP A 296 -10.26 -7.45 12.78
N LEU A 297 -11.34 -7.94 13.38
CA LEU A 297 -12.38 -7.09 13.98
C LEU A 297 -11.85 -6.37 15.21
N GLU A 298 -11.00 -7.00 16.01
CA GLU A 298 -10.41 -6.38 17.19
C GLU A 298 -9.59 -5.15 16.82
N ARG A 299 -8.76 -5.28 15.78
CA ARG A 299 -8.00 -4.14 15.25
C ARG A 299 -8.91 -3.09 14.59
N GLN A 300 -9.99 -3.52 13.93
CA GLN A 300 -10.95 -2.59 13.35
C GLN A 300 -11.71 -1.81 14.41
N ASP A 301 -12.11 -2.47 15.50
CA ASP A 301 -12.82 -1.86 16.63
C ASP A 301 -11.91 -0.92 17.45
N SER A 302 -10.58 -1.10 17.39
CA SER A 302 -9.59 -0.24 18.04
C SER A 302 -9.23 1.03 17.25
N VAL A 303 -9.85 1.27 16.08
CA VAL A 303 -9.64 2.49 15.28
C VAL A 303 -10.44 3.64 15.89
N ASP A 304 -9.79 4.44 16.72
CA ASP A 304 -10.35 5.61 17.43
C ASP A 304 -9.73 6.96 17.00
N PHE A 305 -8.88 6.93 15.97
CA PHE A 305 -8.14 8.06 15.43
C PHE A 305 -8.73 8.62 14.13
N THR A 306 -9.91 8.12 13.73
CA THR A 306 -10.61 8.52 12.50
C THR A 306 -12.01 9.03 12.81
N TYR A 307 -12.46 10.03 12.04
CA TYR A 307 -13.87 10.34 11.96
C TYR A 307 -14.58 9.20 11.21
N GLN A 308 -15.68 8.68 11.76
CA GLN A 308 -16.40 7.54 11.18
C GLN A 308 -17.76 7.98 10.65
N ILE A 309 -18.09 7.59 9.42
CA ILE A 309 -19.42 7.78 8.85
C ILE A 309 -20.02 6.43 8.45
N SER A 310 -21.26 6.17 8.89
CA SER A 310 -22.03 4.97 8.54
C SER A 310 -23.00 5.23 7.41
N GLU A 311 -23.46 6.47 7.26
CA GLU A 311 -24.34 6.91 6.18
C GLU A 311 -23.56 7.85 5.26
N PRO A 312 -23.62 7.65 3.92
CA PRO A 312 -22.85 8.45 2.98
C PRO A 312 -23.32 9.91 2.90
N GLU A 313 -24.52 10.20 3.30
CA GLU A 313 -25.11 11.54 3.41
C GLU A 313 -24.35 12.43 4.40
N ASP A 314 -23.69 11.83 5.40
CA ASP A 314 -22.89 12.54 6.41
C ASP A 314 -21.52 12.98 5.87
N LEU A 315 -21.11 12.50 4.70
CA LEU A 315 -19.76 12.70 4.17
C LEU A 315 -19.37 14.18 4.05
N LEU A 316 -20.21 14.97 3.41
CA LEU A 316 -19.90 16.39 3.16
C LEU A 316 -19.75 17.15 4.46
N GLY A 317 -20.74 17.02 5.37
CA GLY A 317 -20.68 17.65 6.68
C GLY A 317 -19.45 17.24 7.48
N MET A 318 -19.07 15.96 7.41
CA MET A 318 -17.88 15.46 8.10
C MET A 318 -16.57 15.99 7.50
N VAL A 319 -16.48 16.12 6.15
CA VAL A 319 -15.29 16.71 5.51
C VAL A 319 -15.09 18.15 5.92
N TYR A 320 -16.15 18.98 5.86
CA TYR A 320 -16.07 20.37 6.31
C TYR A 320 -15.70 20.46 7.79
N TYR A 321 -16.36 19.69 8.64
CA TYR A 321 -16.04 19.64 10.07
C TYR A 321 -14.58 19.28 10.34
N ALA A 322 -14.08 18.21 9.71
CA ALA A 322 -12.72 17.73 9.91
C ALA A 322 -11.66 18.71 9.38
N ILE A 323 -11.97 19.46 8.31
CA ILE A 323 -11.07 20.51 7.79
C ILE A 323 -11.03 21.71 8.74
N ASP A 324 -12.16 22.11 9.30
CA ASP A 324 -12.24 23.23 10.25
C ASP A 324 -11.64 22.87 11.63
N ASN A 325 -11.56 21.57 11.96
CA ASN A 325 -11.09 21.04 13.25
C ASN A 325 -9.89 20.06 13.08
N MET A 326 -8.89 20.42 12.26
CA MET A 326 -7.81 19.53 11.86
C MET A 326 -7.04 18.90 13.04
N ASP A 327 -6.91 19.64 14.15
CA ASP A 327 -6.11 19.24 15.31
C ASP A 327 -6.93 18.47 16.38
N GLU A 328 -8.26 18.37 16.23
CA GLU A 328 -9.14 17.77 17.26
C GLU A 328 -8.73 16.34 17.63
N MET A 329 -8.40 15.51 16.62
CA MET A 329 -7.97 14.12 16.85
C MET A 329 -6.44 13.93 16.69
N SER A 330 -5.64 15.01 16.78
CA SER A 330 -4.18 14.89 16.59
C SER A 330 -3.55 13.97 17.64
N SER A 331 -3.93 14.06 18.90
CA SER A 331 -3.42 13.18 19.95
C SER A 331 -3.70 11.71 19.65
N ASN A 332 -4.93 11.38 19.22
CA ASN A 332 -5.30 10.01 18.85
C ASN A 332 -4.48 9.51 17.66
N ARG A 333 -4.26 10.35 16.64
CA ARG A 333 -3.45 9.99 15.47
C ARG A 333 -1.97 9.78 15.82
N ILE A 334 -1.42 10.59 16.71
CA ILE A 334 -0.03 10.44 17.19
C ILE A 334 0.11 9.13 17.98
N GLU A 335 -0.77 8.85 18.93
CA GLU A 335 -0.78 7.61 19.71
C GLU A 335 -0.96 6.38 18.80
N ALA A 336 -1.87 6.45 17.82
CA ALA A 336 -2.05 5.40 16.83
C ALA A 336 -0.81 5.21 15.94
N SER A 337 -0.14 6.31 15.56
CA SER A 337 1.11 6.22 14.79
C SER A 337 2.21 5.50 15.57
N GLU A 338 2.38 5.81 16.85
CA GLU A 338 3.35 5.13 17.73
C GLU A 338 3.02 3.65 17.96
N PHE A 339 1.72 3.30 18.00
CA PHE A 339 1.27 1.94 18.20
C PHE A 339 1.38 1.06 16.93
N TYR A 340 0.91 1.59 15.79
CA TYR A 340 0.83 0.82 14.54
C TYR A 340 2.07 0.92 13.64
N LEU A 341 2.95 1.88 13.92
CA LEU A 341 4.15 2.13 13.13
C LEU A 341 5.38 2.22 14.05
N TYR A 342 6.48 1.66 13.60
CA TYR A 342 7.77 1.78 14.28
C TYR A 342 8.63 2.79 13.55
N GLU A 343 9.04 3.87 14.27
CA GLU A 343 9.96 4.89 13.76
C GLU A 343 9.61 5.35 12.32
N THR A 344 8.85 6.42 12.21
CA THR A 344 8.48 6.99 10.90
C THR A 344 9.53 8.01 10.43
N ASP A 345 10.80 7.67 10.59
CA ASP A 345 11.98 8.52 10.40
C ASP A 345 12.61 8.43 8.99
N GLY A 346 11.99 7.67 8.08
CA GLY A 346 12.50 7.46 6.73
C GLY A 346 13.66 6.46 6.64
N LYS A 347 13.85 5.58 7.64
CA LYS A 347 14.97 4.63 7.72
C LYS A 347 14.55 3.17 7.91
N ALA A 348 13.29 2.84 7.63
CA ALA A 348 12.83 1.44 7.75
C ALA A 348 13.59 0.52 6.78
N SER A 349 13.84 0.97 5.56
CA SER A 349 14.65 0.24 4.57
C SER A 349 16.11 0.08 5.01
N THR A 350 16.70 1.11 5.63
CA THR A 350 18.05 1.02 6.19
C THR A 350 18.12 -0.03 7.29
N ARG A 351 17.19 -0.03 8.25
CA ARG A 351 17.11 -1.06 9.30
C ARG A 351 16.93 -2.46 8.74
N LEU A 352 16.13 -2.60 7.66
CA LEU A 352 15.96 -3.89 7.00
C LEU A 352 17.26 -4.37 6.34
N VAL A 353 17.96 -3.49 5.60
CA VAL A 353 19.23 -3.85 4.97
C VAL A 353 20.29 -4.18 6.01
N ASP A 354 20.35 -3.45 7.12
CA ASP A 354 21.23 -3.78 8.26
C ASP A 354 20.91 -5.17 8.85
N ALA A 355 19.63 -5.54 8.95
CA ALA A 355 19.23 -6.87 9.40
C ALA A 355 19.66 -7.97 8.40
N ILE A 356 19.58 -7.70 7.09
CA ILE A 356 20.06 -8.60 6.03
C ILE A 356 21.59 -8.78 6.09
N GLU A 357 22.34 -7.73 6.37
CA GLU A 357 23.81 -7.76 6.42
C GLU A 357 24.35 -8.46 7.68
N ASN A 358 23.57 -8.44 8.77
CA ASN A 358 23.93 -9.04 10.06
C ASN A 358 23.43 -10.50 10.21
N HIS A 359 22.70 -11.04 9.22
CA HIS A 359 22.24 -12.43 9.21
C HIS A 359 23.31 -13.35 8.67
#